data_8d611388b6bf71f1af8591955ece2341
#
_entry.id   8d611388b6bf71f1af8591955ece2341
#
_cell.length_a   1.000
_cell.length_b   1.000
_cell.length_c   1.000
_cell.angle_alpha   90.00
_cell.angle_beta   90.00
_cell.angle_gamma   90.00
#
_symmetry.space_group_name_H-M   'P 1'
#
loop_
_entity.id
_entity.type
_entity.pdbx_description
1 polymer ?
#
loop_
_entity_poly.entity_id
_entity_poly.type
_entity_poly.pdbx_seq_one_letter_code
_entity_poly.pdbx_strand_id
1 'polypeptide(L)'
;SSAASDVYKRQALSDNPDGKEWYKHRARQFTTTQLQPKEIHDLGLNEVARIKAEMDDVITKSGFEGSFDEFTNFLRTDPQFYAKTEEELLSGYRDIAKKADPELPKLFGKLPRMPYGIIEIPSYAAKSQTTAYYRGGSQKDGRAGYFYANTYALNTRPKWEMEALTLHEAMPGHHLQISLAKELPETHPLIQNLSYTGFVEGWGLYAESLGTEMGFYKDPYSKFGQLTYEMWRAVRLVVDTGMHYFGWSRDEAINYFCLLYTSDAADEHS
;
A
#
# COMPACT_ATOMS: atom_id res chain seq x y z
N SER A 1 -31.59 -22.07 -6.89
CA SER A 1 -31.13 -20.75 -6.39
C SER A 1 -30.61 -20.77 -4.96
N SER A 2 -30.94 -21.75 -4.12
CA SER A 2 -30.49 -21.84 -2.72
C SER A 2 -29.02 -22.26 -2.62
N ALA A 3 -28.53 -23.17 -3.46
CA ALA A 3 -27.15 -23.65 -3.46
C ALA A 3 -26.11 -22.58 -3.84
N ALA A 4 -26.43 -21.68 -4.76
CA ALA A 4 -25.54 -20.58 -5.13
C ALA A 4 -25.41 -19.55 -3.99
N SER A 5 -26.48 -19.26 -3.28
CA SER A 5 -26.47 -18.39 -2.11
C SER A 5 -25.67 -18.97 -0.93
N ASP A 6 -25.62 -20.29 -0.81
CA ASP A 6 -24.86 -20.97 0.24
C ASP A 6 -23.34 -21.02 -0.05
N VAL A 7 -22.93 -21.09 -1.33
CA VAL A 7 -21.53 -21.02 -1.74
C VAL A 7 -20.94 -19.63 -1.42
N TYR A 8 -21.72 -18.56 -1.58
CA TYR A 8 -21.28 -17.20 -1.23
C TYR A 8 -21.23 -16.93 0.28
N LYS A 9 -21.89 -17.73 1.10
CA LYS A 9 -21.88 -17.58 2.57
C LYS A 9 -20.71 -18.28 3.26
N ARG A 10 -20.01 -19.20 2.57
CA ARG A 10 -18.90 -19.97 3.11
C ARG A 10 -17.60 -19.66 2.34
N GLN A 11 -17.14 -18.42 2.45
CA GLN A 11 -15.89 -18.00 1.79
C GLN A 11 -14.69 -17.94 2.74
N ALA A 12 -14.92 -18.07 4.04
CA ALA A 12 -13.84 -18.10 5.01
C ALA A 12 -13.01 -19.38 4.90
N LEU A 13 -11.70 -19.27 5.04
CA LEU A 13 -10.81 -20.44 5.02
C LEU A 13 -11.17 -21.40 6.17
N SER A 14 -11.59 -20.86 7.33
CA SER A 14 -12.05 -21.58 8.50
C SER A 14 -13.27 -22.49 8.26
N ASP A 15 -14.04 -22.27 7.20
CA ASP A 15 -15.21 -23.08 6.86
C ASP A 15 -14.83 -24.43 6.20
N ASN A 16 -13.59 -24.58 5.78
CA ASN A 16 -13.08 -25.82 5.21
C ASN A 16 -12.63 -26.80 6.31
N PRO A 17 -12.59 -28.10 6.03
CA PRO A 17 -11.93 -29.06 6.92
C PRO A 17 -10.50 -28.60 7.26
N ASP A 18 -10.15 -28.60 8.54
CA ASP A 18 -8.88 -28.11 9.07
C ASP A 18 -8.54 -26.64 8.68
N GLY A 19 -9.53 -25.85 8.27
CA GLY A 19 -9.36 -24.51 7.71
C GLY A 19 -8.61 -23.55 8.62
N LYS A 20 -8.78 -23.62 9.95
CA LYS A 20 -8.02 -22.81 10.90
C LYS A 20 -6.54 -23.18 10.93
N GLU A 21 -6.19 -24.44 10.81
CA GLU A 21 -4.78 -24.89 10.72
C GLU A 21 -4.16 -24.49 9.39
N TRP A 22 -4.95 -24.58 8.31
CA TRP A 22 -4.55 -24.04 7.00
C TRP A 22 -4.26 -22.53 7.08
N TYR A 23 -5.13 -21.77 7.75
CA TYR A 23 -4.92 -20.32 7.90
C TYR A 23 -3.64 -20.01 8.69
N LYS A 24 -3.38 -20.71 9.81
CA LYS A 24 -2.14 -20.57 10.57
C LYS A 24 -0.90 -20.87 9.71
N HIS A 25 -0.97 -21.91 8.89
CA HIS A 25 0.12 -22.25 7.96
C HIS A 25 0.35 -21.11 6.95
N ARG A 26 -0.72 -20.61 6.34
CA ARG A 26 -0.65 -19.49 5.39
C ARG A 26 -0.12 -18.22 6.04
N ALA A 27 -0.60 -17.88 7.21
CA ALA A 27 -0.12 -16.71 7.97
C ALA A 27 1.41 -16.79 8.18
N ARG A 28 1.94 -17.92 8.65
CA ARG A 28 3.39 -18.14 8.79
C ARG A 28 4.14 -18.03 7.47
N GLN A 29 3.58 -18.58 6.39
CA GLN A 29 4.19 -18.57 5.06
C GLN A 29 4.34 -17.14 4.52
N PHE A 30 3.32 -16.27 4.71
CA PHE A 30 3.33 -14.90 4.19
C PHE A 30 4.06 -13.92 5.10
N THR A 31 3.90 -14.07 6.42
CA THR A 31 4.54 -13.15 7.40
C THR A 31 5.97 -13.53 7.72
N THR A 32 6.35 -14.81 7.48
CA THR A 32 7.64 -15.39 7.91
C THR A 32 7.88 -15.33 9.42
N THR A 33 6.82 -15.14 10.21
CA THR A 33 6.85 -15.06 11.67
C THR A 33 6.17 -16.28 12.31
N GLN A 34 6.29 -16.42 13.63
CA GLN A 34 5.60 -17.45 14.42
C GLN A 34 4.33 -16.92 15.10
N LEU A 35 3.94 -15.68 14.79
CA LEU A 35 2.75 -15.06 15.37
C LEU A 35 1.50 -15.88 15.07
N GLN A 36 0.67 -16.07 16.10
CA GLN A 36 -0.62 -16.72 15.97
C GLN A 36 -1.65 -15.73 15.39
N PRO A 37 -2.71 -16.21 14.73
CA PRO A 37 -3.74 -15.34 14.17
C PRO A 37 -4.33 -14.33 15.15
N LYS A 38 -4.45 -14.70 16.43
CA LYS A 38 -4.90 -13.77 17.47
C LYS A 38 -3.91 -12.66 17.74
N GLU A 39 -2.62 -12.96 17.78
CA GLU A 39 -1.58 -11.96 17.99
C GLU A 39 -1.52 -10.98 16.80
N ILE A 40 -1.70 -11.49 15.56
CA ILE A 40 -1.78 -10.65 14.36
C ILE A 40 -3.03 -9.74 14.42
N HIS A 41 -4.16 -10.28 14.82
CA HIS A 41 -5.41 -9.52 14.96
C HIS A 41 -5.29 -8.40 16.00
N ASP A 42 -4.78 -8.74 17.20
CA ASP A 42 -4.58 -7.78 18.28
C ASP A 42 -3.57 -6.67 17.88
N LEU A 43 -2.49 -7.04 17.16
CA LEU A 43 -1.56 -6.08 16.59
C LEU A 43 -2.28 -5.13 15.63
N GLY A 44 -3.11 -5.68 14.73
CA GLY A 44 -3.91 -4.88 13.81
C GLY A 44 -4.82 -3.89 14.53
N LEU A 45 -5.55 -4.32 15.56
CA LEU A 45 -6.41 -3.46 16.37
C LEU A 45 -5.64 -2.31 17.04
N ASN A 46 -4.46 -2.61 17.60
CA ASN A 46 -3.62 -1.61 18.23
C ASN A 46 -3.09 -0.58 17.23
N GLU A 47 -2.63 -1.04 16.06
CA GLU A 47 -2.16 -0.16 15.00
C GLU A 47 -3.29 0.72 14.44
N VAL A 48 -4.47 0.17 14.22
CA VAL A 48 -5.66 0.95 13.81
C VAL A 48 -5.94 2.07 14.80
N ALA A 49 -5.92 1.78 16.10
CA ALA A 49 -6.17 2.79 17.14
C ALA A 49 -5.07 3.89 17.15
N ARG A 50 -3.80 3.49 17.01
CA ARG A 50 -2.66 4.42 16.95
C ARG A 50 -2.78 5.34 15.74
N ILE A 51 -2.95 4.76 14.54
CA ILE A 51 -3.01 5.51 13.28
C ILE A 51 -4.21 6.45 13.27
N LYS A 52 -5.37 5.98 13.77
CA LYS A 52 -6.57 6.84 13.88
C LYS A 52 -6.32 8.07 14.74
N ALA A 53 -5.63 7.92 15.87
CA ALA A 53 -5.27 9.04 16.73
C ALA A 53 -4.32 10.03 16.02
N GLU A 54 -3.35 9.52 15.24
CA GLU A 54 -2.47 10.37 14.43
C GLU A 54 -3.24 11.10 13.31
N MET A 55 -4.20 10.43 12.66
CA MET A 55 -5.05 11.04 11.64
C MET A 55 -5.90 12.18 12.24
N ASP A 56 -6.46 12.00 13.43
CA ASP A 56 -7.23 13.04 14.14
C ASP A 56 -6.35 14.25 14.49
N ASP A 57 -5.10 14.03 14.90
CA ASP A 57 -4.11 15.08 15.14
C ASP A 57 -3.77 15.86 13.85
N VAL A 58 -3.61 15.14 12.73
CA VAL A 58 -3.38 15.75 11.41
C VAL A 58 -4.56 16.59 10.97
N ILE A 59 -5.80 16.13 11.15
CA ILE A 59 -7.01 16.93 10.86
C ILE A 59 -7.00 18.22 11.66
N THR A 60 -6.73 18.12 12.96
CA THR A 60 -6.62 19.29 13.83
C THR A 60 -5.54 20.28 13.34
N LYS A 61 -4.37 19.80 12.98
CA LYS A 61 -3.25 20.60 12.45
C LYS A 61 -3.53 21.21 11.09
N SER A 62 -4.42 20.62 10.28
CA SER A 62 -4.82 21.17 8.99
C SER A 62 -5.67 22.44 9.10
N GLY A 63 -6.22 22.70 10.29
CA GLY A 63 -7.16 23.80 10.51
C GLY A 63 -8.56 23.52 9.95
N PHE A 64 -8.85 22.28 9.54
CA PHE A 64 -10.18 21.91 9.06
C PHE A 64 -11.18 21.86 10.22
N GLU A 65 -12.29 22.59 10.07
CA GLU A 65 -13.37 22.61 11.05
C GLU A 65 -14.47 21.61 10.64
N GLY A 66 -14.42 20.42 11.20
CA GLY A 66 -15.40 19.35 10.89
C GLY A 66 -15.01 18.00 11.49
N SER A 67 -15.89 17.03 11.31
CA SER A 67 -15.65 15.63 11.72
C SER A 67 -14.64 14.94 10.81
N PHE A 68 -14.18 13.75 11.22
CA PHE A 68 -13.35 12.86 10.41
C PHE A 68 -14.00 12.54 9.06
N ASP A 69 -15.31 12.24 9.07
CA ASP A 69 -16.04 11.90 7.84
C ASP A 69 -16.17 13.12 6.90
N GLU A 70 -16.37 14.31 7.44
CA GLU A 70 -16.41 15.55 6.65
C GLU A 70 -15.04 15.86 6.05
N PHE A 71 -13.96 15.65 6.80
CA PHE A 71 -12.60 15.84 6.29
C PHE A 71 -12.26 14.86 5.17
N THR A 72 -12.57 13.59 5.35
CA THR A 72 -12.33 12.58 4.33
C THR A 72 -13.18 12.81 3.09
N ASN A 73 -14.45 13.23 3.26
CA ASN A 73 -15.29 13.63 2.13
C ASN A 73 -14.71 14.87 1.40
N PHE A 74 -14.20 15.85 2.14
CA PHE A 74 -13.53 17.02 1.54
C PHE A 74 -12.31 16.59 0.71
N LEU A 75 -11.44 15.72 1.23
CA LEU A 75 -10.30 15.20 0.48
C LEU A 75 -10.69 14.44 -0.80
N ARG A 76 -11.81 13.75 -0.78
CA ARG A 76 -12.30 12.95 -1.91
C ARG A 76 -13.01 13.75 -2.97
N THR A 77 -13.62 14.88 -2.62
CA THR A 77 -14.52 15.61 -3.52
C THR A 77 -13.98 16.95 -4.00
N ASP A 78 -13.01 17.56 -3.29
CA ASP A 78 -12.49 18.84 -3.70
C ASP A 78 -11.52 18.69 -4.89
N PRO A 79 -11.79 19.38 -6.02
CA PRO A 79 -10.99 19.26 -7.24
C PRO A 79 -9.51 19.68 -7.09
N GLN A 80 -9.15 20.44 -6.05
CA GLN A 80 -7.76 20.85 -5.81
C GLN A 80 -6.82 19.65 -5.63
N PHE A 81 -7.36 18.54 -5.13
CA PHE A 81 -6.60 17.33 -4.82
C PHE A 81 -6.37 16.44 -6.03
N TYR A 82 -6.88 16.77 -7.20
CA TYR A 82 -6.78 15.92 -8.38
C TYR A 82 -6.03 16.60 -9.52
N ALA A 83 -5.31 15.80 -10.28
CA ALA A 83 -4.68 16.25 -11.52
C ALA A 83 -5.75 16.47 -12.60
N LYS A 84 -5.55 17.50 -13.43
CA LYS A 84 -6.45 17.82 -14.55
C LYS A 84 -6.10 17.03 -15.82
N THR A 85 -4.87 16.57 -15.92
CA THR A 85 -4.36 15.82 -17.07
C THR A 85 -3.46 14.66 -16.60
N GLU A 86 -3.34 13.62 -17.44
CA GLU A 86 -2.44 12.50 -17.22
C GLU A 86 -0.99 12.96 -17.06
N GLU A 87 -0.56 13.92 -17.87
CA GLU A 87 0.81 14.46 -17.78
C GLU A 87 1.04 15.25 -16.49
N GLU A 88 0.04 15.99 -15.97
CA GLU A 88 0.13 16.64 -14.66
C GLU A 88 0.37 15.60 -13.55
N LEU A 89 -0.37 14.48 -13.57
CA LEU A 89 -0.20 13.39 -12.61
C LEU A 89 1.20 12.77 -12.71
N LEU A 90 1.64 12.42 -13.92
CA LEU A 90 2.95 11.82 -14.14
C LEU A 90 4.11 12.76 -13.78
N SER A 91 3.99 14.04 -14.12
CA SER A 91 4.96 15.07 -13.73
C SER A 91 5.05 15.22 -12.23
N GLY A 92 3.92 15.17 -11.52
CA GLY A 92 3.90 15.19 -10.06
C GLY A 92 4.68 14.03 -9.43
N TYR A 93 4.47 12.79 -9.91
CA TYR A 93 5.25 11.62 -9.45
C TYR A 93 6.75 11.76 -9.75
N ARG A 94 7.12 12.25 -10.96
CA ARG A 94 8.52 12.47 -11.34
C ARG A 94 9.19 13.53 -10.48
N ASP A 95 8.48 14.60 -10.13
CA ASP A 95 8.96 15.67 -9.25
C ASP A 95 9.22 15.14 -7.83
N ILE A 96 8.29 14.38 -7.26
CA ILE A 96 8.47 13.74 -5.94
C ILE A 96 9.68 12.81 -5.97
N ALA A 97 9.78 11.93 -6.95
CA ALA A 97 10.90 11.02 -7.10
C ALA A 97 12.23 11.78 -7.20
N LYS A 98 12.27 12.88 -7.95
CA LYS A 98 13.49 13.69 -8.09
C LYS A 98 13.84 14.44 -6.81
N LYS A 99 12.87 14.86 -6.01
CA LYS A 99 13.09 15.45 -4.68
C LYS A 99 13.59 14.42 -3.67
N ALA A 100 13.26 13.15 -3.82
CA ALA A 100 13.75 12.07 -2.96
C ALA A 100 15.24 11.77 -3.17
N ASP A 101 15.76 11.86 -4.41
CA ASP A 101 17.12 11.48 -4.77
C ASP A 101 18.21 12.07 -3.84
N PRO A 102 18.27 13.38 -3.54
CA PRO A 102 19.30 13.97 -2.69
C PRO A 102 19.19 13.58 -1.22
N GLU A 103 18.06 13.06 -0.78
CA GLU A 103 17.86 12.63 0.60
C GLU A 103 18.36 11.20 0.85
N LEU A 104 18.41 10.38 -0.19
CA LEU A 104 18.81 8.96 -0.09
C LEU A 104 20.20 8.73 0.51
N PRO A 105 21.25 9.48 0.15
CA PRO A 105 22.58 9.29 0.74
C PRO A 105 22.66 9.58 2.23
N LYS A 106 21.67 10.27 2.80
CA LYS A 106 21.60 10.53 4.25
C LYS A 106 21.15 9.30 5.03
N LEU A 107 20.37 8.41 4.38
CA LEU A 107 19.77 7.23 4.98
C LEU A 107 20.44 5.92 4.58
N PHE A 108 21.01 5.87 3.37
CA PHE A 108 21.54 4.64 2.78
C PHE A 108 23.01 4.77 2.38
N GLY A 109 23.85 3.89 2.93
CA GLY A 109 25.28 3.82 2.59
C GLY A 109 25.55 3.23 1.20
N LYS A 110 24.55 2.57 0.59
CA LYS A 110 24.64 1.99 -0.76
C LYS A 110 23.35 2.25 -1.52
N LEU A 111 23.49 2.77 -2.73
CA LEU A 111 22.38 2.98 -3.66
C LEU A 111 22.52 2.05 -4.87
N PRO A 112 21.43 1.64 -5.52
CA PRO A 112 21.48 0.80 -6.71
C PRO A 112 22.10 1.57 -7.89
N ARG A 113 22.84 0.85 -8.74
CA ARG A 113 23.33 1.40 -10.01
C ARG A 113 22.24 1.43 -11.10
N MET A 114 21.23 0.59 -10.95
CA MET A 114 20.10 0.52 -11.87
C MET A 114 19.27 1.80 -11.80
N PRO A 115 19.09 2.52 -12.91
CA PRO A 115 18.16 3.65 -12.96
C PRO A 115 16.72 3.17 -13.00
N TYR A 116 15.80 4.11 -12.73
CA TYR A 116 14.38 3.88 -12.91
C TYR A 116 13.69 5.08 -13.59
N GLY A 117 12.51 4.81 -14.10
CA GLY A 117 11.62 5.83 -14.66
C GLY A 117 10.21 5.72 -14.11
N ILE A 118 9.39 6.74 -14.38
CA ILE A 118 7.97 6.76 -14.06
C ILE A 118 7.21 6.92 -15.36
N ILE A 119 6.35 5.96 -15.66
CA ILE A 119 5.55 5.90 -16.88
C ILE A 119 4.11 5.50 -16.57
N GLU A 120 3.23 5.73 -17.51
CA GLU A 120 1.84 5.31 -17.40
C GLU A 120 1.66 3.79 -17.55
N ILE A 121 0.64 3.26 -16.92
CA ILE A 121 0.15 1.91 -17.19
C ILE A 121 -0.47 1.92 -18.59
N PRO A 122 -0.15 0.93 -19.46
CA PRO A 122 -0.74 0.87 -20.82
C PRO A 122 -2.26 0.94 -20.78
N SER A 123 -2.85 1.77 -21.63
CA SER A 123 -4.28 2.11 -21.63
C SER A 123 -5.21 0.89 -21.71
N TYR A 124 -4.79 -0.16 -22.42
CA TYR A 124 -5.55 -1.41 -22.52
C TYR A 124 -5.67 -2.18 -21.19
N ALA A 125 -4.77 -1.96 -20.26
CA ALA A 125 -4.74 -2.61 -18.96
C ALA A 125 -5.20 -1.69 -17.81
N ALA A 126 -5.10 -0.37 -17.96
CA ALA A 126 -5.24 0.62 -16.91
C ALA A 126 -6.55 0.50 -16.11
N LYS A 127 -7.67 0.21 -16.80
CA LYS A 127 -8.98 0.07 -16.16
C LYS A 127 -9.05 -1.07 -15.13
N SER A 128 -8.29 -2.14 -15.33
CA SER A 128 -8.29 -3.34 -14.48
C SER A 128 -7.07 -3.45 -13.56
N GLN A 129 -6.23 -2.42 -13.54
CA GLN A 129 -5.02 -2.39 -12.72
C GLN A 129 -5.19 -1.52 -11.49
N THR A 130 -4.36 -1.79 -10.47
CA THR A 130 -4.25 -0.99 -9.25
C THR A 130 -3.77 0.44 -9.55
N THR A 131 -3.70 1.29 -8.53
CA THR A 131 -3.23 2.68 -8.64
C THR A 131 -1.80 2.76 -9.18
N ALA A 132 -0.94 1.84 -8.82
CA ALA A 132 0.43 1.76 -9.32
C ALA A 132 1.04 0.38 -9.07
N TYR A 133 2.20 0.13 -9.70
CA TYR A 133 3.08 -0.99 -9.37
C TYR A 133 4.49 -0.71 -9.87
N TYR A 134 5.48 -1.32 -9.22
CA TYR A 134 6.87 -1.28 -9.68
C TYR A 134 7.24 -2.55 -10.48
N ARG A 135 8.00 -2.35 -11.55
CA ARG A 135 8.59 -3.45 -12.34
C ARG A 135 10.11 -3.30 -12.40
N GLY A 136 10.81 -4.27 -11.84
CA GLY A 136 12.27 -4.27 -11.76
C GLY A 136 12.96 -4.28 -13.14
N GLY A 137 14.07 -3.57 -13.22
CA GLY A 137 14.94 -3.54 -14.39
C GLY A 137 15.74 -4.83 -14.60
N SER A 138 16.51 -4.85 -15.68
CA SER A 138 17.46 -5.91 -16.01
C SER A 138 18.72 -5.28 -16.62
N GLN A 139 19.84 -5.35 -15.92
CA GLN A 139 21.11 -4.87 -16.45
C GLN A 139 21.55 -5.65 -17.68
N LYS A 140 21.31 -6.96 -17.68
CA LYS A 140 21.64 -7.85 -18.80
C LYS A 140 20.95 -7.44 -20.09
N ASP A 141 19.72 -6.97 -19.99
CA ASP A 141 18.89 -6.59 -21.15
C ASP A 141 18.91 -5.07 -21.40
N GLY A 142 19.73 -4.30 -20.65
CA GLY A 142 19.79 -2.84 -20.76
C GLY A 142 18.47 -2.13 -20.42
N ARG A 143 17.61 -2.74 -19.58
CA ARG A 143 16.28 -2.23 -19.26
C ARG A 143 16.25 -1.67 -17.84
N ALA A 144 15.85 -0.39 -17.71
CA ALA A 144 15.62 0.28 -16.43
C ALA A 144 14.46 -0.34 -15.63
N GLY A 145 14.40 -0.06 -14.34
CA GLY A 145 13.21 -0.28 -13.54
C GLY A 145 12.13 0.77 -13.85
N TYR A 146 10.86 0.44 -13.65
CA TYR A 146 9.78 1.39 -13.86
C TYR A 146 8.73 1.32 -12.76
N PHE A 147 8.41 2.50 -12.24
CA PHE A 147 7.16 2.75 -11.53
C PHE A 147 6.07 3.02 -12.58
N TYR A 148 5.08 2.15 -12.64
CA TYR A 148 3.92 2.29 -13.51
C TYR A 148 2.80 2.97 -12.73
N ALA A 149 2.42 4.19 -13.13
CA ALA A 149 1.33 4.93 -12.55
C ALA A 149 0.04 4.79 -13.38
N ASN A 150 -1.08 4.59 -12.72
CA ASN A 150 -2.37 4.48 -13.41
C ASN A 150 -2.94 5.87 -13.66
N THR A 151 -3.06 6.24 -14.92
CA THR A 151 -3.63 7.52 -15.35
C THR A 151 -5.14 7.42 -15.68
N TYR A 152 -5.72 6.22 -15.63
CA TYR A 152 -7.14 6.03 -15.82
C TYR A 152 -7.93 6.57 -14.62
N ALA A 153 -9.04 7.28 -14.88
CA ALA A 153 -9.93 7.85 -13.85
C ALA A 153 -9.17 8.77 -12.87
N LEU A 154 -8.64 9.91 -13.36
CA LEU A 154 -7.84 10.87 -12.59
C LEU A 154 -8.53 11.35 -11.29
N ASN A 155 -9.86 11.39 -11.27
CA ASN A 155 -10.66 11.70 -10.09
C ASN A 155 -10.58 10.65 -8.95
N THR A 156 -9.91 9.53 -9.19
CA THR A 156 -9.61 8.49 -8.18
C THR A 156 -8.11 8.42 -7.85
N ARG A 157 -7.32 9.43 -8.28
CA ARG A 157 -5.86 9.48 -8.10
C ARG A 157 -5.50 10.79 -7.37
N PRO A 158 -5.76 10.88 -6.04
CA PRO A 158 -5.57 12.11 -5.32
C PRO A 158 -4.10 12.47 -5.12
N LYS A 159 -3.79 13.76 -5.19
CA LYS A 159 -2.43 14.29 -5.02
C LYS A 159 -1.87 14.06 -3.62
N TRP A 160 -2.72 13.99 -2.61
CA TRP A 160 -2.30 13.80 -1.23
C TRP A 160 -1.77 12.37 -0.92
N GLU A 161 -1.99 11.39 -1.80
CA GLU A 161 -1.39 10.05 -1.71
C GLU A 161 -0.05 9.93 -2.45
N MET A 162 0.28 10.90 -3.31
CA MET A 162 1.39 10.74 -4.27
C MET A 162 2.75 10.61 -3.61
N GLU A 163 3.02 11.31 -2.50
CA GLU A 163 4.30 11.22 -1.79
C GLU A 163 4.50 9.79 -1.26
N ALA A 164 3.52 9.26 -0.51
CA ALA A 164 3.60 7.91 0.04
C ALA A 164 3.75 6.85 -1.06
N LEU A 165 2.92 6.92 -2.10
CA LEU A 165 2.95 5.97 -3.21
C LEU A 165 4.28 6.01 -3.97
N THR A 166 4.85 7.20 -4.20
CA THR A 166 6.15 7.33 -4.87
C THR A 166 7.28 6.73 -4.04
N LEU A 167 7.29 6.97 -2.73
CA LEU A 167 8.30 6.41 -1.84
C LEU A 167 8.17 4.89 -1.72
N HIS A 168 6.95 4.34 -1.83
CA HIS A 168 6.68 2.90 -1.85
C HIS A 168 7.20 2.23 -3.14
N GLU A 169 6.81 2.74 -4.30
CA GLU A 169 7.09 2.09 -5.58
C GLU A 169 8.49 2.41 -6.13
N ALA A 170 8.97 3.63 -5.90
CA ALA A 170 10.25 4.09 -6.42
C ALA A 170 11.36 4.01 -5.34
N MET A 171 11.95 5.13 -4.97
CA MET A 171 13.03 5.23 -4.00
C MET A 171 12.54 5.93 -2.71
N PRO A 172 12.77 5.35 -1.55
CA PRO A 172 13.60 4.17 -1.24
C PRO A 172 12.88 2.83 -1.22
N GLY A 173 11.68 2.72 -1.78
CA GLY A 173 10.82 1.54 -1.75
C GLY A 173 11.27 0.39 -2.66
N HIS A 174 10.34 -0.12 -3.46
CA HIS A 174 10.54 -1.33 -4.29
C HIS A 174 11.71 -1.21 -5.26
N HIS A 175 11.95 -0.03 -5.84
CA HIS A 175 13.10 0.12 -6.74
C HIS A 175 14.42 -0.11 -6.01
N LEU A 176 14.64 0.52 -4.85
CA LEU A 176 15.88 0.32 -4.06
C LEU A 176 16.05 -1.14 -3.65
N GLN A 177 15.02 -1.73 -3.03
CA GLN A 177 15.06 -3.09 -2.52
C GLN A 177 15.38 -4.11 -3.63
N ILE A 178 14.60 -4.09 -4.70
CA ILE A 178 14.68 -5.08 -5.78
C ILE A 178 15.97 -4.90 -6.58
N SER A 179 16.39 -3.65 -6.82
CA SER A 179 17.63 -3.39 -7.58
C SER A 179 18.87 -3.77 -6.79
N LEU A 180 18.95 -3.43 -5.49
CA LEU A 180 20.07 -3.87 -4.64
C LEU A 180 20.12 -5.39 -4.51
N ALA A 181 18.98 -6.07 -4.38
CA ALA A 181 18.95 -7.54 -4.33
C ALA A 181 19.54 -8.17 -5.59
N LYS A 182 19.30 -7.57 -6.77
CA LYS A 182 19.87 -8.03 -8.05
C LYS A 182 21.36 -7.69 -8.21
N GLU A 183 21.88 -6.76 -7.44
CA GLU A 183 23.29 -6.34 -7.44
C GLU A 183 24.12 -7.06 -6.38
N LEU A 184 23.51 -7.95 -5.59
CA LEU A 184 24.25 -8.80 -4.65
C LEU A 184 25.18 -9.76 -5.42
N PRO A 185 26.35 -10.11 -4.83
CA PRO A 185 27.20 -11.17 -5.37
C PRO A 185 26.41 -12.45 -5.61
N GLU A 186 26.93 -13.32 -6.49
CA GLU A 186 26.29 -14.60 -6.81
C GLU A 186 25.89 -15.35 -5.55
N THR A 187 24.59 -15.42 -5.33
CA THR A 187 23.96 -16.24 -4.29
C THR A 187 23.40 -17.51 -4.93
N HIS A 188 23.16 -18.53 -4.12
CA HIS A 188 22.57 -19.77 -4.62
C HIS A 188 21.27 -19.48 -5.41
N PRO A 189 21.04 -20.11 -6.60
CA PRO A 189 19.88 -19.85 -7.45
C PRO A 189 18.54 -19.96 -6.73
N LEU A 190 18.42 -20.83 -5.74
CA LEU A 190 17.23 -20.94 -4.90
C LEU A 190 16.96 -19.62 -4.16
N ILE A 191 17.97 -19.03 -3.55
CA ILE A 191 17.85 -17.78 -2.79
C ILE A 191 17.47 -16.62 -3.70
N GLN A 192 18.03 -16.57 -4.92
CA GLN A 192 17.72 -15.51 -5.90
C GLN A 192 16.25 -15.52 -6.35
N ASN A 193 15.61 -16.69 -6.28
CA ASN A 193 14.21 -16.86 -6.71
C ASN A 193 13.21 -16.91 -5.54
N LEU A 194 13.67 -16.83 -4.29
CA LEU A 194 12.78 -16.71 -3.14
C LEU A 194 12.27 -15.28 -3.00
N SER A 195 10.97 -15.16 -2.82
CA SER A 195 10.32 -13.88 -2.52
C SER A 195 9.32 -14.08 -1.38
N TYR A 196 9.42 -13.23 -0.38
CA TYR A 196 8.50 -13.24 0.76
C TYR A 196 7.71 -11.94 0.75
N THR A 197 6.40 -12.06 0.59
CA THR A 197 5.49 -10.91 0.48
C THR A 197 5.60 -9.98 1.69
N GLY A 198 5.68 -10.54 2.91
CA GLY A 198 5.86 -9.75 4.13
C GLY A 198 7.14 -8.92 4.15
N PHE A 199 8.23 -9.42 3.51
CA PHE A 199 9.47 -8.66 3.36
C PHE A 199 9.36 -7.59 2.27
N VAL A 200 8.79 -7.93 1.11
CA VAL A 200 8.70 -7.01 -0.03
C VAL A 200 7.77 -5.84 0.30
N GLU A 201 6.55 -6.13 0.71
CA GLU A 201 5.54 -5.13 1.04
C GLU A 201 5.84 -4.40 2.36
N GLY A 202 6.41 -5.11 3.33
CA GLY A 202 6.85 -4.51 4.59
C GLY A 202 7.97 -3.49 4.37
N TRP A 203 8.88 -3.75 3.44
CA TRP A 203 9.88 -2.74 3.02
C TRP A 203 9.22 -1.53 2.37
N GLY A 204 8.25 -1.72 1.45
CA GLY A 204 7.50 -0.63 0.84
C GLY A 204 6.82 0.26 1.88
N LEU A 205 6.12 -0.34 2.84
CA LEU A 205 5.50 0.38 3.94
C LEU A 205 6.53 1.12 4.84
N TYR A 206 7.66 0.49 5.14
CA TYR A 206 8.74 1.14 5.86
C TYR A 206 9.32 2.32 5.07
N ALA A 207 9.48 2.17 3.76
CA ALA A 207 9.94 3.25 2.88
C ALA A 207 9.01 4.47 2.89
N GLU A 208 7.70 4.26 2.97
CA GLU A 208 6.71 5.33 3.16
C GLU A 208 7.00 6.11 4.46
N SER A 209 7.30 5.42 5.57
CA SER A 209 7.57 6.07 6.85
C SER A 209 8.83 6.93 6.84
N LEU A 210 9.85 6.54 6.07
CA LEU A 210 11.10 7.31 5.89
C LEU A 210 10.87 8.67 5.22
N GLY A 211 9.74 8.86 4.56
CA GLY A 211 9.39 10.15 3.96
C GLY A 211 9.43 11.32 4.95
N THR A 212 9.11 11.09 6.22
CA THR A 212 9.23 12.11 7.27
C THR A 212 10.68 12.57 7.45
N GLU A 213 11.63 11.63 7.53
CA GLU A 213 13.06 11.90 7.68
C GLU A 213 13.66 12.52 6.42
N MET A 214 13.10 12.19 5.25
CA MET A 214 13.47 12.75 3.95
C MET A 214 12.85 14.14 3.69
N GLY A 215 12.04 14.66 4.63
CA GLY A 215 11.42 15.98 4.55
C GLY A 215 10.18 16.07 3.67
N PHE A 216 9.53 14.94 3.42
CA PHE A 216 8.18 14.84 2.86
C PHE A 216 7.10 15.00 3.94
N TYR A 217 5.84 14.94 3.55
CA TYR A 217 4.67 15.03 4.44
C TYR A 217 4.60 16.33 5.26
N LYS A 218 5.11 17.44 4.70
CA LYS A 218 5.04 18.77 5.32
C LYS A 218 3.64 19.37 5.26
N ASP A 219 2.91 19.01 4.22
CA ASP A 219 1.52 19.32 4.05
C ASP A 219 0.66 18.34 4.85
N PRO A 220 -0.31 18.81 5.69
CA PRO A 220 -1.20 17.92 6.44
C PRO A 220 -1.92 16.91 5.56
N TYR A 221 -2.31 17.29 4.35
CA TYR A 221 -3.01 16.37 3.44
C TYR A 221 -2.12 15.22 2.98
N SER A 222 -0.87 15.49 2.65
CA SER A 222 0.06 14.42 2.27
C SER A 222 0.47 13.54 3.47
N LYS A 223 0.53 14.11 4.69
CA LYS A 223 0.69 13.30 5.90
C LYS A 223 -0.51 12.39 6.16
N PHE A 224 -1.73 12.90 5.95
CA PHE A 224 -2.95 12.09 6.02
C PHE A 224 -2.92 10.97 4.98
N GLY A 225 -2.42 11.23 3.77
CA GLY A 225 -2.23 10.24 2.71
C GLY A 225 -1.30 9.10 3.13
N GLN A 226 -0.17 9.41 3.74
CA GLN A 226 0.74 8.39 4.27
C GLN A 226 0.05 7.54 5.35
N LEU A 227 -0.66 8.17 6.29
CA LEU A 227 -1.41 7.47 7.33
C LEU A 227 -2.56 6.62 6.75
N THR A 228 -3.17 7.04 5.65
CA THR A 228 -4.18 6.26 4.92
C THR A 228 -3.60 4.96 4.38
N TYR A 229 -2.40 4.98 3.78
CA TYR A 229 -1.72 3.78 3.32
C TYR A 229 -1.35 2.84 4.47
N GLU A 230 -0.90 3.40 5.59
CA GLU A 230 -0.57 2.62 6.79
C GLU A 230 -1.84 2.00 7.40
N MET A 231 -2.93 2.78 7.52
CA MET A 231 -4.24 2.31 7.98
C MET A 231 -4.76 1.15 7.14
N TRP A 232 -4.63 1.23 5.82
CA TRP A 232 -5.02 0.14 4.90
C TRP A 232 -4.38 -1.19 5.29
N ARG A 233 -3.08 -1.20 5.60
CA ARG A 233 -2.37 -2.42 6.01
C ARG A 233 -2.82 -2.88 7.40
N ALA A 234 -2.98 -1.96 8.34
CA ALA A 234 -3.43 -2.28 9.70
C ALA A 234 -4.85 -2.89 9.73
N VAL A 235 -5.79 -2.29 8.99
CA VAL A 235 -7.17 -2.81 8.87
C VAL A 235 -7.17 -4.21 8.28
N ARG A 236 -6.33 -4.50 7.30
CA ARG A 236 -6.23 -5.85 6.69
C ARG A 236 -5.77 -6.91 7.68
N LEU A 237 -4.90 -6.58 8.65
CA LEU A 237 -4.54 -7.52 9.72
C LEU A 237 -5.77 -7.93 10.54
N VAL A 238 -6.70 -6.99 10.77
CA VAL A 238 -7.93 -7.22 11.53
C VAL A 238 -8.97 -8.00 10.72
N VAL A 239 -9.28 -7.53 9.50
CA VAL A 239 -10.36 -8.14 8.71
C VAL A 239 -9.99 -9.50 8.15
N ASP A 240 -8.74 -9.71 7.72
CA ASP A 240 -8.29 -11.00 7.18
C ASP A 240 -8.33 -12.10 8.26
N THR A 241 -7.78 -11.81 9.44
CA THR A 241 -7.89 -12.72 10.59
C THR A 241 -9.32 -12.86 11.08
N GLY A 242 -10.09 -11.76 11.09
CA GLY A 242 -11.51 -11.74 11.43
C GLY A 242 -12.31 -12.71 10.58
N MET A 243 -12.22 -12.59 9.28
CA MET A 243 -12.96 -13.44 8.35
C MET A 243 -12.46 -14.89 8.34
N HIS A 244 -11.15 -15.07 8.15
CA HIS A 244 -10.60 -16.39 7.84
C HIS A 244 -10.24 -17.24 9.06
N TYR A 245 -10.26 -16.66 10.27
CA TYR A 245 -9.95 -17.39 11.50
C TYR A 245 -11.01 -17.23 12.59
N PHE A 246 -11.58 -16.02 12.78
CA PHE A 246 -12.56 -15.76 13.84
C PHE A 246 -14.01 -15.91 13.38
N GLY A 247 -14.26 -16.09 12.08
CA GLY A 247 -15.59 -16.36 11.53
C GLY A 247 -16.44 -15.10 11.31
N TRP A 248 -15.79 -13.94 11.12
CA TRP A 248 -16.52 -12.73 10.72
C TRP A 248 -17.22 -12.94 9.39
N SER A 249 -18.42 -12.42 9.30
CA SER A 249 -19.12 -12.31 8.03
C SER A 249 -18.46 -11.27 7.12
N ARG A 250 -18.77 -11.35 5.82
CA ARG A 250 -18.37 -10.32 4.86
C ARG A 250 -18.87 -8.93 5.29
N ASP A 251 -20.09 -8.84 5.80
CA ASP A 251 -20.69 -7.57 6.19
C ASP A 251 -20.00 -6.96 7.44
N GLU A 252 -19.60 -7.78 8.42
CA GLU A 252 -18.79 -7.33 9.54
C GLU A 252 -17.45 -6.78 9.07
N ALA A 253 -16.78 -7.47 8.16
CA ALA A 253 -15.50 -7.03 7.59
C ALA A 253 -15.64 -5.71 6.81
N ILE A 254 -16.67 -5.58 5.96
CA ILE A 254 -16.95 -4.35 5.21
C ILE A 254 -17.27 -3.21 6.17
N ASN A 255 -18.13 -3.41 7.15
CA ASN A 255 -18.49 -2.39 8.13
C ASN A 255 -17.25 -1.89 8.90
N TYR A 256 -16.38 -2.82 9.35
CA TYR A 256 -15.14 -2.46 10.01
C TYR A 256 -14.23 -1.63 9.10
N PHE A 257 -14.12 -2.03 7.85
CA PHE A 257 -13.31 -1.34 6.84
C PHE A 257 -13.85 0.07 6.55
N CYS A 258 -15.16 0.21 6.34
CA CYS A 258 -15.81 1.48 6.02
C CYS A 258 -15.76 2.49 7.17
N LEU A 259 -15.76 2.05 8.43
CA LEU A 259 -15.64 2.93 9.59
C LEU A 259 -14.27 3.64 9.68
N LEU A 260 -13.24 3.07 9.07
CA LEU A 260 -11.85 3.51 9.24
C LEU A 260 -11.22 3.97 7.92
N TYR A 261 -11.81 3.58 6.81
CA TYR A 261 -11.28 3.82 5.48
C TYR A 261 -12.39 4.31 4.55
N THR A 262 -12.40 5.58 4.28
CA THR A 262 -13.41 6.25 3.47
C THR A 262 -13.04 6.33 1.99
N SER A 263 -12.14 5.49 1.49
CA SER A 263 -11.83 5.41 0.07
C SER A 263 -12.74 4.40 -0.63
N ASP A 264 -12.91 4.57 -1.96
CA ASP A 264 -13.68 3.68 -2.84
C ASP A 264 -13.10 2.26 -2.98
N ALA A 265 -12.26 1.83 -2.06
CA ALA A 265 -11.68 0.49 -2.04
C ALA A 265 -12.72 -0.64 -2.00
N ALA A 266 -13.97 -0.36 -1.64
CA ALA A 266 -15.06 -1.30 -1.78
C ALA A 266 -15.48 -1.52 -3.25
N ASP A 267 -15.25 -0.54 -4.14
CA ASP A 267 -15.63 -0.62 -5.55
C ASP A 267 -14.51 -1.17 -6.46
N GLU A 268 -13.25 -1.17 -6.02
CA GLU A 268 -12.15 -1.74 -6.83
C GLU A 268 -12.12 -3.28 -6.82
N HIS A 269 -12.93 -3.95 -6.01
CA HIS A 269 -12.97 -5.41 -5.87
C HIS A 269 -14.37 -6.03 -6.05
N SER A 270 -15.34 -5.30 -6.61
CA SER A 270 -16.66 -5.84 -6.99
C SER A 270 -16.69 -6.40 -8.41
#